data_9f1741073db41ca6b0bd1d300e8da296
#
_entry.id   9f1741073db41ca6b0bd1d300e8da296
#
_cell.length_a   1.000
_cell.length_b   1.000
_cell.length_c   1.000
_cell.angle_alpha   90.00
_cell.angle_beta   90.00
_cell.angle_gamma   90.00
#
_symmetry.space_group_name_H-M   'P 1'
#
loop_
_entity.id
_entity.type
_entity.pdbx_description
1 polymer ?
#
loop_
_entity_poly.entity_id
_entity_poly.type
_entity_poly.pdbx_seq_one_letter_code
_entity_poly.pdbx_strand_id
1 'polypeptide(L)'
;IQQVGFKYRGVGRMVYPGLAQLTSFIAMNAETHARAFRDKIVAEAKGEGSEGDKHNKFYDEYLAVMDMTAEFYLSTVERVFKKCEIAGNRFTVEGRAVDIGKIRDVAVMTVEGANDDISAPGQCVAALKLCSGVPEKKKAQHLEPGAGHYGIFAGKSWRINIRPLVLDFMDEHSQHPEQTSRPKRLRGMTGPGDTRRDPAEEDSKIAV
;
A
#
# COMPACT_ATOMS: atom_id res chain seq x y z
N ILE A 1 13.88 -2.56 20.97
CA ILE A 1 13.36 -3.83 21.50
C ILE A 1 13.15 -3.69 23.00
N GLN A 2 12.00 -4.14 23.51
CA GLN A 2 11.64 -4.13 24.94
C GLN A 2 10.90 -5.40 25.31
N GLN A 3 10.78 -5.67 26.62
CA GLN A 3 9.95 -6.77 27.12
C GLN A 3 8.48 -6.35 27.20
N VAL A 4 7.60 -7.32 26.90
CA VAL A 4 6.15 -7.17 27.15
C VAL A 4 5.91 -7.07 28.66
N GLY A 5 5.18 -6.02 29.07
CA GLY A 5 4.90 -5.75 30.49
C GLY A 5 3.90 -6.73 31.10
N PHE A 6 3.89 -6.79 32.42
CA PHE A 6 3.08 -7.75 33.21
C PHE A 6 1.56 -7.69 33.00
N LYS A 7 1.05 -6.59 32.44
CA LYS A 7 -0.39 -6.40 32.19
C LYS A 7 -0.90 -7.09 30.94
N TYR A 8 0.01 -7.58 30.07
CA TYR A 8 -0.34 -8.10 28.75
C TYR A 8 -0.02 -9.58 28.62
N ARG A 9 -0.75 -10.27 27.73
CA ARG A 9 -0.42 -11.63 27.35
C ARG A 9 0.96 -11.66 26.68
N GLY A 10 1.78 -12.66 26.99
CA GLY A 10 3.13 -12.77 26.44
C GLY A 10 4.19 -12.04 27.28
N VAL A 11 3.93 -11.84 28.57
CA VAL A 11 4.93 -11.32 29.54
C VAL A 11 6.29 -11.98 29.31
N GLY A 12 7.34 -11.16 29.32
CA GLY A 12 8.72 -11.61 29.16
C GLY A 12 9.17 -11.80 27.70
N ARG A 13 8.26 -11.80 26.71
CA ARG A 13 8.65 -11.82 25.29
C ARG A 13 9.30 -10.50 24.91
N MET A 14 10.26 -10.58 24.02
CA MET A 14 10.88 -9.39 23.42
C MET A 14 10.07 -8.92 22.21
N VAL A 15 9.80 -7.62 22.14
CA VAL A 15 9.04 -7.00 21.05
C VAL A 15 9.70 -5.71 20.55
N TYR A 16 9.46 -5.36 19.31
CA TYR A 16 9.63 -4.02 18.78
C TYR A 16 8.30 -3.28 18.95
N PRO A 17 8.25 -2.24 19.79
CA PRO A 17 6.98 -1.61 20.17
C PRO A 17 6.29 -0.93 19.00
N GLY A 18 4.96 -1.08 18.92
CA GLY A 18 4.13 -0.37 17.96
C GLY A 18 4.26 1.15 18.09
N LEU A 19 4.36 1.67 19.32
CA LEU A 19 4.58 3.11 19.54
C LEU A 19 5.90 3.59 18.91
N ALA A 20 6.98 2.82 18.96
CA ALA A 20 8.25 3.20 18.34
C ALA A 20 8.15 3.21 16.81
N GLN A 21 7.40 2.24 16.23
CA GLN A 21 7.11 2.21 14.80
C GLN A 21 6.33 3.45 14.38
N LEU A 22 5.23 3.74 15.08
CA LEU A 22 4.36 4.87 14.83
C LEU A 22 5.12 6.20 14.93
N THR A 23 5.94 6.38 15.95
CA THR A 23 6.77 7.57 16.12
C THR A 23 7.70 7.77 14.92
N SER A 24 8.29 6.70 14.42
CA SER A 24 9.17 6.76 13.24
C SER A 24 8.40 7.16 11.97
N PHE A 25 7.22 6.60 11.75
CA PHE A 25 6.37 6.97 10.59
C PHE A 25 5.89 8.42 10.65
N ILE A 26 5.42 8.88 11.82
CA ILE A 26 5.01 10.28 12.00
C ILE A 26 6.20 11.22 11.77
N ALA A 27 7.40 10.86 12.26
CA ALA A 27 8.58 11.69 12.10
C ALA A 27 9.04 11.85 10.64
N MET A 28 8.79 10.87 9.77
CA MET A 28 9.10 10.95 8.33
C MET A 28 8.31 12.06 7.63
N ASN A 29 7.05 12.32 8.07
CA ASN A 29 6.14 13.31 7.48
C ASN A 29 5.53 14.23 8.53
N ALA A 30 6.32 14.67 9.51
CA ALA A 30 5.84 15.41 10.69
C ALA A 30 5.04 16.67 10.34
N GLU A 31 5.47 17.41 9.31
CA GLU A 31 4.77 18.62 8.87
C GLU A 31 3.37 18.32 8.33
N THR A 32 3.23 17.25 7.55
CA THR A 32 1.95 16.83 6.97
C THR A 32 0.98 16.39 8.07
N HIS A 33 1.46 15.61 9.03
CA HIS A 33 0.64 15.23 10.19
C HIS A 33 0.24 16.45 11.03
N ALA A 34 1.17 17.36 11.31
CA ALA A 34 0.85 18.59 12.05
C ALA A 34 -0.19 19.45 11.32
N ARG A 35 -0.09 19.55 10.00
CA ARG A 35 -1.06 20.27 9.17
C ARG A 35 -2.44 19.60 9.23
N ALA A 36 -2.52 18.28 9.09
CA ALA A 36 -3.77 17.53 9.16
C ALA A 36 -4.49 17.72 10.51
N PHE A 37 -3.76 17.67 11.62
CA PHE A 37 -4.34 17.93 12.94
C PHE A 37 -4.82 19.39 13.11
N ARG A 38 -4.06 20.36 12.61
CA ARG A 38 -4.48 21.77 12.63
C ARG A 38 -5.74 21.96 11.80
N ASP A 39 -5.80 21.41 10.61
CA ASP A 39 -6.93 21.56 9.69
C ASP A 39 -8.20 20.92 10.29
N LYS A 40 -8.06 19.78 10.99
CA LYS A 40 -9.15 19.19 11.79
C LYS A 40 -9.69 20.16 12.83
N ILE A 41 -8.81 20.76 13.65
CA ILE A 41 -9.22 21.72 14.69
C ILE A 41 -9.97 22.91 14.07
N VAL A 42 -9.48 23.41 12.93
CA VAL A 42 -10.13 24.51 12.20
C VAL A 42 -11.50 24.10 11.66
N ALA A 43 -11.64 22.90 11.10
CA ALA A 43 -12.90 22.37 10.58
C ALA A 43 -13.93 22.18 11.72
N GLU A 44 -13.52 21.62 12.86
CA GLU A 44 -14.38 21.48 14.04
C GLU A 44 -14.84 22.86 14.56
N ALA A 45 -13.93 23.83 14.62
CA ALA A 45 -14.28 25.21 15.06
C ALA A 45 -15.26 25.90 14.10
N LYS A 46 -15.29 25.52 12.83
CA LYS A 46 -16.24 26.01 11.81
C LYS A 46 -17.56 25.25 11.78
N GLY A 47 -17.67 24.13 12.50
CA GLY A 47 -18.86 23.27 12.50
C GLY A 47 -18.89 22.31 11.26
N GLU A 48 -17.77 22.10 10.59
CA GLU A 48 -17.62 21.20 9.42
C GLU A 48 -17.38 19.74 9.89
N GLY A 49 -18.36 19.14 10.58
CA GLY A 49 -18.21 17.84 11.24
C GLY A 49 -17.81 16.67 10.32
N SER A 50 -18.21 16.70 9.04
CA SER A 50 -17.88 15.62 8.10
C SER A 50 -16.38 15.48 7.81
N GLU A 51 -15.63 16.56 7.82
CA GLU A 51 -14.17 16.55 7.67
C GLU A 51 -13.46 16.01 8.91
N GLY A 52 -13.95 16.38 10.10
CA GLY A 52 -13.48 15.83 11.36
C GLY A 52 -13.67 14.32 11.46
N ASP A 53 -14.79 13.80 10.99
CA ASP A 53 -15.08 12.36 10.96
C ASP A 53 -14.16 11.59 10.03
N LYS A 54 -13.84 12.11 8.85
CA LYS A 54 -12.89 11.51 7.92
C LYS A 54 -11.48 11.45 8.52
N HIS A 55 -11.04 12.54 9.13
CA HIS A 55 -9.76 12.61 9.82
C HIS A 55 -9.70 11.58 10.96
N ASN A 56 -10.72 11.51 11.81
CA ASN A 56 -10.76 10.58 12.92
C ASN A 56 -10.68 9.13 12.40
N LYS A 57 -11.48 8.77 11.40
CA LYS A 57 -11.46 7.43 10.81
C LYS A 57 -10.08 7.05 10.28
N PHE A 58 -9.40 7.96 9.58
CA PHE A 58 -8.04 7.71 9.09
C PHE A 58 -7.06 7.49 10.24
N TYR A 59 -7.07 8.38 11.24
CA TYR A 59 -6.12 8.28 12.35
C TYR A 59 -6.43 7.15 13.33
N ASP A 60 -7.68 6.74 13.48
CA ASP A 60 -8.04 5.55 14.27
C ASP A 60 -7.39 4.29 13.67
N GLU A 61 -7.41 4.15 12.35
CA GLU A 61 -6.73 3.04 11.66
C GLU A 61 -5.20 3.20 11.68
N TYR A 62 -4.69 4.41 11.41
CA TYR A 62 -3.25 4.68 11.36
C TYR A 62 -2.56 4.48 12.71
N LEU A 63 -3.24 4.82 13.80
CA LEU A 63 -2.72 4.67 15.17
C LEU A 63 -2.88 3.25 15.74
N ALA A 64 -3.64 2.38 15.09
CA ALA A 64 -3.89 1.00 15.52
C ALA A 64 -2.71 0.07 15.21
N VAL A 65 -1.52 0.41 15.68
CA VAL A 65 -0.28 -0.33 15.42
C VAL A 65 -0.02 -1.33 16.55
N MET A 66 0.25 -2.59 16.19
CA MET A 66 0.62 -3.65 17.14
C MET A 66 2.13 -3.75 17.33
N ASP A 67 2.53 -4.25 18.51
CA ASP A 67 3.91 -4.66 18.73
C ASP A 67 4.28 -5.82 17.79
N MET A 68 5.48 -5.77 17.21
CA MET A 68 6.04 -6.90 16.46
C MET A 68 6.94 -7.74 17.37
N THR A 69 6.96 -9.04 17.18
CA THR A 69 7.95 -9.87 17.88
C THR A 69 9.36 -9.45 17.46
N ALA A 70 10.29 -9.43 18.42
CA ALA A 70 11.67 -9.01 18.17
C ALA A 70 12.33 -9.89 17.08
N GLU A 71 12.05 -11.18 17.09
CA GLU A 71 12.57 -12.13 16.11
C GLU A 71 12.12 -11.79 14.69
N PHE A 72 10.83 -11.48 14.51
CA PHE A 72 10.31 -11.08 13.20
C PHE A 72 10.94 -9.79 12.73
N TYR A 73 10.94 -8.76 13.58
CA TYR A 73 11.53 -7.46 13.23
C TYR A 73 13.01 -7.58 12.88
N LEU A 74 13.81 -8.20 13.76
CA LEU A 74 15.26 -8.33 13.57
C LEU A 74 15.60 -9.20 12.36
N SER A 75 14.88 -10.31 12.15
CA SER A 75 15.10 -11.15 10.97
C SER A 75 14.74 -10.44 9.67
N THR A 76 13.68 -9.63 9.67
CA THR A 76 13.28 -8.83 8.51
C THR A 76 14.37 -7.80 8.19
N VAL A 77 14.81 -7.03 9.17
CA VAL A 77 15.89 -6.03 8.98
C VAL A 77 17.17 -6.70 8.46
N GLU A 78 17.58 -7.80 9.08
CA GLU A 78 18.82 -8.50 8.72
C GLU A 78 18.74 -9.13 7.33
N ARG A 79 17.72 -9.92 7.07
CA ARG A 79 17.64 -10.76 5.88
C ARG A 79 17.13 -10.01 4.66
N VAL A 80 16.11 -9.15 4.83
CA VAL A 80 15.49 -8.44 3.71
C VAL A 80 16.25 -7.17 3.38
N PHE A 81 16.51 -6.31 4.39
CA PHE A 81 17.09 -4.99 4.15
C PHE A 81 18.63 -5.01 4.10
N LYS A 82 19.32 -5.66 5.05
CA LYS A 82 20.79 -5.65 5.10
C LYS A 82 21.41 -6.65 4.13
N LYS A 83 20.96 -7.89 4.15
CA LYS A 83 21.51 -8.95 3.30
C LYS A 83 20.88 -9.06 1.93
N CYS A 84 19.73 -8.41 1.70
CA CYS A 84 18.96 -8.48 0.45
C CYS A 84 18.78 -9.93 -0.04
N GLU A 85 18.43 -10.85 0.88
CA GLU A 85 18.40 -12.29 0.57
C GLU A 85 17.35 -12.61 -0.50
N ILE A 86 16.19 -11.93 -0.49
CA ILE A 86 15.14 -12.12 -1.49
C ILE A 86 15.65 -11.67 -2.87
N ALA A 87 16.16 -10.45 -2.96
CA ALA A 87 16.69 -9.90 -4.21
C ALA A 87 17.89 -10.70 -4.75
N GLY A 88 18.69 -11.28 -3.84
CA GLY A 88 19.83 -12.13 -4.20
C GLY A 88 19.49 -13.60 -4.41
N ASN A 89 18.21 -13.99 -4.39
CA ASN A 89 17.73 -15.38 -4.49
C ASN A 89 18.42 -16.34 -3.50
N ARG A 90 18.63 -15.87 -2.26
CA ARG A 90 19.29 -16.61 -1.16
C ARG A 90 18.39 -16.81 0.04
N PHE A 91 17.13 -16.38 -0.06
CA PHE A 91 16.18 -16.47 1.03
C PHE A 91 15.81 -17.93 1.31
N THR A 92 15.75 -18.30 2.58
CA THR A 92 15.36 -19.65 3.01
C THR A 92 14.25 -19.59 4.06
N VAL A 93 13.33 -20.54 4.02
CA VAL A 93 12.31 -20.78 5.06
C VAL A 93 12.49 -22.20 5.54
N GLU A 94 12.70 -22.40 6.85
CA GLU A 94 12.95 -23.72 7.46
C GLU A 94 14.05 -24.53 6.74
N GLY A 95 15.13 -23.84 6.34
CA GLY A 95 16.24 -24.42 5.60
C GLY A 95 15.98 -24.72 4.12
N ARG A 96 14.78 -24.48 3.60
CA ARG A 96 14.42 -24.66 2.18
C ARG A 96 14.61 -23.36 1.43
N ALA A 97 15.31 -23.43 0.31
CA ALA A 97 15.50 -22.27 -0.56
C ALA A 97 14.18 -21.81 -1.18
N VAL A 98 13.91 -20.49 -1.08
CA VAL A 98 12.82 -19.83 -1.79
C VAL A 98 13.36 -19.29 -3.11
N ASP A 99 12.87 -19.83 -4.21
CA ASP A 99 13.25 -19.43 -5.56
C ASP A 99 12.07 -18.78 -6.28
N ILE A 100 12.08 -17.45 -6.33
CA ILE A 100 11.02 -16.66 -6.97
C ILE A 100 10.98 -16.91 -8.48
N GLY A 101 12.09 -17.27 -9.08
CA GLY A 101 12.16 -17.66 -10.49
C GLY A 101 11.35 -18.90 -10.85
N LYS A 102 10.91 -19.69 -9.86
CA LYS A 102 10.03 -20.84 -10.08
C LYS A 102 8.54 -20.50 -10.21
N ILE A 103 8.14 -19.26 -9.96
CA ILE A 103 6.77 -18.81 -10.22
C ILE A 103 6.56 -18.82 -11.75
N ARG A 104 5.54 -19.55 -12.24
CA ARG A 104 5.27 -19.71 -13.68
C ARG A 104 3.82 -19.48 -14.07
N ASP A 105 2.88 -19.90 -13.21
CA ASP A 105 1.47 -20.02 -13.56
C ASP A 105 0.63 -18.82 -13.11
N VAL A 106 1.23 -17.90 -12.37
CA VAL A 106 0.58 -16.68 -11.84
C VAL A 106 0.96 -15.49 -12.70
N ALA A 107 -0.02 -14.66 -13.06
CA ALA A 107 0.24 -13.34 -13.63
C ALA A 107 0.64 -12.36 -12.51
N VAL A 108 1.59 -11.49 -12.80
CA VAL A 108 2.15 -10.55 -11.80
C VAL A 108 2.05 -9.12 -12.31
N MET A 109 1.37 -8.28 -11.55
CA MET A 109 1.29 -6.85 -11.81
C MET A 109 1.87 -6.08 -10.63
N THR A 110 2.67 -5.06 -10.91
CA THR A 110 3.15 -4.10 -9.92
C THR A 110 2.55 -2.72 -10.15
N VAL A 111 2.21 -2.05 -9.06
CA VAL A 111 1.71 -0.67 -9.07
C VAL A 111 2.55 0.15 -8.12
N GLU A 112 3.05 1.29 -8.58
CA GLU A 112 3.86 2.22 -7.79
C GLU A 112 3.30 3.63 -7.91
N GLY A 113 3.45 4.43 -6.86
CA GLY A 113 3.17 5.86 -6.87
C GLY A 113 4.42 6.66 -7.23
N ALA A 114 4.30 7.63 -8.15
CA ALA A 114 5.46 8.43 -8.55
C ALA A 114 6.00 9.33 -7.42
N ASN A 115 5.14 9.68 -6.46
CA ASN A 115 5.48 10.49 -5.28
C ASN A 115 5.55 9.65 -3.99
N ASP A 116 5.69 8.32 -4.12
CA ASP A 116 5.83 7.44 -2.96
C ASP A 116 7.24 7.59 -2.37
N ASP A 117 7.33 8.12 -1.17
CA ASP A 117 8.56 8.34 -0.41
C ASP A 117 8.89 7.19 0.57
N ILE A 118 7.97 6.24 0.74
CA ILE A 118 8.16 5.06 1.59
C ILE A 118 8.62 3.88 0.73
N SER A 119 7.90 3.58 -0.35
CA SER A 119 8.27 2.58 -1.35
C SER A 119 8.53 3.28 -2.69
N ALA A 120 9.69 3.90 -2.79
CA ALA A 120 10.05 4.72 -3.95
C ALA A 120 9.93 3.95 -5.27
N PRO A 121 9.63 4.65 -6.38
CA PRO A 121 9.54 4.05 -7.71
C PRO A 121 10.77 3.18 -8.03
N GLY A 122 10.52 2.00 -8.56
CA GLY A 122 11.55 0.98 -8.82
C GLY A 122 11.59 -0.15 -7.80
N GLN A 123 11.05 0.04 -6.60
CA GLN A 123 11.05 -0.97 -5.54
C GLN A 123 10.14 -2.16 -5.87
N CYS A 124 8.88 -1.88 -6.25
CA CYS A 124 7.93 -2.95 -6.57
C CYS A 124 8.21 -3.56 -7.95
N VAL A 125 8.53 -2.75 -8.95
CA VAL A 125 8.81 -3.23 -10.30
C VAL A 125 10.04 -4.14 -10.36
N ALA A 126 10.98 -4.01 -9.43
CA ALA A 126 12.12 -4.91 -9.31
C ALA A 126 11.71 -6.38 -9.12
N ALA A 127 10.54 -6.64 -8.51
CA ALA A 127 10.00 -7.99 -8.34
C ALA A 127 9.75 -8.70 -9.68
N LEU A 128 9.38 -7.97 -10.74
CA LEU A 128 9.15 -8.56 -12.06
C LEU A 128 10.40 -9.19 -12.65
N LYS A 129 11.58 -8.66 -12.33
CA LYS A 129 12.87 -9.25 -12.75
C LYS A 129 13.19 -10.53 -11.98
N LEU A 130 12.82 -10.57 -10.70
CA LEU A 130 13.01 -11.76 -9.86
C LEU A 130 12.08 -12.90 -10.29
N CYS A 131 10.87 -12.57 -10.75
CA CYS A 131 9.89 -13.53 -11.30
C CYS A 131 10.29 -13.99 -12.72
N SER A 132 11.52 -14.48 -12.90
CA SER A 132 12.07 -14.83 -14.23
C SER A 132 11.33 -15.99 -14.90
N GLY A 133 10.66 -16.85 -14.15
CA GLY A 133 9.85 -17.95 -14.68
C GLY A 133 8.48 -17.52 -15.22
N VAL A 134 8.01 -16.32 -14.89
CA VAL A 134 6.74 -15.78 -15.39
C VAL A 134 6.94 -15.24 -16.80
N PRO A 135 6.15 -15.70 -17.80
CA PRO A 135 6.23 -15.16 -19.17
C PRO A 135 5.95 -13.66 -19.22
N GLU A 136 6.63 -12.91 -20.08
CA GLU A 136 6.47 -11.44 -20.20
C GLU A 136 5.02 -11.01 -20.45
N LYS A 137 4.26 -11.79 -21.23
CA LYS A 137 2.82 -11.53 -21.47
C LYS A 137 1.93 -11.61 -20.21
N LYS A 138 2.45 -12.20 -19.12
CA LYS A 138 1.78 -12.32 -17.81
C LYS A 138 2.35 -11.33 -16.80
N LYS A 139 3.19 -10.39 -17.22
CA LYS A 139 3.76 -9.34 -16.39
C LYS A 139 3.21 -7.99 -16.81
N ALA A 140 2.88 -7.16 -15.83
CA ALA A 140 2.48 -5.77 -16.05
C ALA A 140 3.08 -4.86 -14.98
N GLN A 141 3.27 -3.60 -15.34
CA GLN A 141 3.66 -2.55 -14.39
C GLN A 141 2.85 -1.28 -14.64
N HIS A 142 2.56 -0.56 -13.59
CA HIS A 142 1.94 0.76 -13.67
C HIS A 142 2.61 1.67 -12.65
N LEU A 143 3.03 2.86 -13.12
CA LEU A 143 3.48 3.96 -12.28
C LEU A 143 2.41 5.05 -12.34
N GLU A 144 1.74 5.30 -11.21
CA GLU A 144 0.68 6.30 -11.11
C GLU A 144 1.26 7.69 -10.88
N PRO A 145 1.14 8.62 -11.84
CA PRO A 145 1.60 9.99 -11.68
C PRO A 145 0.83 10.71 -10.56
N GLY A 146 1.55 11.37 -9.67
CA GLY A 146 0.96 12.18 -8.60
C GLY A 146 0.42 11.40 -7.39
N ALA A 147 0.47 10.07 -7.39
CA ALA A 147 0.12 9.27 -6.22
C ALA A 147 1.32 9.11 -5.27
N GLY A 148 1.08 9.30 -3.96
CA GLY A 148 1.96 8.88 -2.88
C GLY A 148 1.61 7.47 -2.41
N HIS A 149 2.21 7.05 -1.29
CA HIS A 149 2.10 5.68 -0.76
C HIS A 149 0.67 5.16 -0.61
N TYR A 150 -0.21 5.94 -0.01
CA TYR A 150 -1.62 5.58 0.17
C TYR A 150 -2.48 5.84 -1.07
N GLY A 151 -2.06 6.75 -1.95
CA GLY A 151 -2.78 7.12 -3.16
C GLY A 151 -2.92 5.99 -4.18
N ILE A 152 -2.07 4.95 -4.09
CA ILE A 152 -2.16 3.74 -4.92
C ILE A 152 -3.25 2.77 -4.47
N PHE A 153 -3.82 2.91 -3.26
CA PHE A 153 -4.85 2.03 -2.71
C PHE A 153 -6.19 2.73 -2.48
N ALA A 154 -6.20 4.08 -2.46
CA ALA A 154 -7.37 4.86 -2.10
C ALA A 154 -7.48 6.15 -2.93
N GLY A 155 -8.60 6.87 -2.77
CA GLY A 155 -8.80 8.17 -3.38
C GLY A 155 -9.08 8.13 -4.89
N LYS A 156 -8.84 9.25 -5.55
CA LYS A 156 -9.18 9.48 -6.96
C LYS A 156 -8.34 8.63 -7.90
N SER A 157 -7.01 8.61 -7.72
CA SER A 157 -6.09 7.82 -8.54
C SER A 157 -6.45 6.34 -8.53
N TRP A 158 -6.73 5.78 -7.36
CA TRP A 158 -7.20 4.41 -7.24
C TRP A 158 -8.49 4.16 -8.01
N ARG A 159 -9.52 4.98 -7.78
CA ARG A 159 -10.86 4.75 -8.38
C ARG A 159 -10.87 4.91 -9.89
N ILE A 160 -10.13 5.88 -10.41
CA ILE A 160 -10.23 6.29 -11.82
C ILE A 160 -9.18 5.60 -12.68
N ASN A 161 -7.95 5.48 -12.18
CA ASN A 161 -6.81 5.02 -12.99
C ASN A 161 -6.41 3.59 -12.64
N ILE A 162 -6.11 3.32 -11.34
CA ILE A 162 -5.45 2.08 -10.93
C ILE A 162 -6.43 0.91 -10.91
N ARG A 163 -7.58 1.08 -10.23
CA ARG A 163 -8.58 0.00 -10.10
C ARG A 163 -9.05 -0.58 -11.45
N PRO A 164 -9.37 0.23 -12.47
CA PRO A 164 -9.74 -0.32 -13.78
C PRO A 164 -8.62 -1.15 -14.39
N LEU A 165 -7.36 -0.68 -14.33
CA LEU A 165 -6.21 -1.42 -14.85
C LEU A 165 -5.99 -2.75 -14.14
N VAL A 166 -6.12 -2.76 -12.80
CA VAL A 166 -6.00 -4.00 -12.01
C VAL A 166 -7.10 -4.99 -12.37
N LEU A 167 -8.35 -4.52 -12.51
CA LEU A 167 -9.48 -5.37 -12.89
C LEU A 167 -9.32 -5.92 -14.31
N ASP A 168 -8.92 -5.09 -15.26
CA ASP A 168 -8.68 -5.52 -16.65
C ASP A 168 -7.57 -6.59 -16.69
N PHE A 169 -6.49 -6.39 -15.92
CA PHE A 169 -5.40 -7.37 -15.83
C PHE A 169 -5.85 -8.69 -15.17
N MET A 170 -6.68 -8.61 -14.14
CA MET A 170 -7.25 -9.80 -13.49
C MET A 170 -8.19 -10.55 -14.45
N ASP A 171 -9.03 -9.85 -15.18
CA ASP A 171 -9.96 -10.45 -16.13
C ASP A 171 -9.22 -11.12 -17.31
N GLU A 172 -8.13 -10.48 -17.81
CA GLU A 172 -7.30 -11.03 -18.88
C GLU A 172 -6.62 -12.35 -18.49
N HIS A 173 -6.23 -12.46 -17.20
CA HIS A 173 -5.47 -13.61 -16.69
C HIS A 173 -6.30 -14.56 -15.83
N SER A 174 -7.61 -14.34 -15.69
CA SER A 174 -8.50 -15.23 -14.96
C SER A 174 -8.68 -16.57 -15.70
N GLN A 175 -8.63 -17.66 -14.94
CA GLN A 175 -8.91 -19.01 -15.47
C GLN A 175 -10.41 -19.35 -15.51
N HIS A 176 -11.28 -18.39 -15.11
CA HIS A 176 -12.74 -18.58 -15.10
C HIS A 176 -13.40 -17.78 -16.24
N PRO A 177 -13.58 -18.38 -17.44
CA PRO A 177 -14.14 -17.69 -18.59
C PRO A 177 -15.60 -17.26 -18.42
N GLU A 178 -16.33 -17.79 -17.43
CA GLU A 178 -17.74 -17.46 -17.21
C GLU A 178 -17.98 -16.11 -16.51
N GLN A 179 -16.95 -15.46 -15.95
CA GLN A 179 -17.07 -14.16 -15.29
C GLN A 179 -16.61 -12.99 -16.16
N THR A 180 -16.15 -13.23 -17.37
CA THR A 180 -15.64 -12.20 -18.29
C THR A 180 -16.71 -11.47 -19.10
N SER A 181 -17.98 -11.58 -18.74
CA SER A 181 -19.07 -10.87 -19.44
C SER A 181 -19.29 -9.41 -19.01
N ARG A 182 -18.27 -8.75 -18.45
CA ARG A 182 -18.30 -7.28 -18.35
C ARG A 182 -18.03 -6.69 -19.74
N PRO A 183 -18.95 -5.85 -20.28
CA PRO A 183 -18.70 -5.20 -21.57
C PRO A 183 -17.40 -4.40 -21.47
N LYS A 184 -16.44 -4.66 -22.38
CA LYS A 184 -15.23 -3.88 -22.53
C LYS A 184 -15.64 -2.42 -22.69
N ARG A 185 -15.36 -1.57 -21.71
CA ARG A 185 -15.56 -0.13 -21.86
C ARG A 185 -14.66 0.33 -23.01
N LEU A 186 -15.28 0.75 -24.10
CA LEU A 186 -14.60 1.37 -25.22
C LEU A 186 -13.76 2.52 -24.72
N ARG A 187 -12.44 2.42 -24.87
CA ARG A 187 -11.53 3.55 -24.72
C ARG A 187 -11.95 4.63 -25.70
N GLY A 188 -12.47 5.75 -25.18
CA GLY A 188 -12.67 6.96 -25.98
C GLY A 188 -14.10 7.38 -26.23
N MET A 189 -14.91 7.60 -25.17
CA MET A 189 -16.08 8.49 -25.28
C MET A 189 -16.18 9.32 -24.00
N THR A 190 -15.57 10.49 -24.03
CA THR A 190 -15.97 11.59 -23.16
C THR A 190 -17.29 12.14 -23.70
N GLY A 191 -18.41 11.73 -23.11
CA GLY A 191 -19.70 12.32 -23.36
C GLY A 191 -19.85 13.63 -22.57
N PRO A 192 -20.44 14.70 -23.13
CA PRO A 192 -20.67 15.94 -22.42
C PRO A 192 -21.91 15.79 -21.52
N GLY A 193 -21.78 16.17 -20.25
CA GLY A 193 -22.88 16.60 -19.41
C GLY A 193 -23.44 15.58 -18.42
N ASP A 194 -22.72 15.27 -17.37
CA ASP A 194 -23.33 14.86 -16.10
C ASP A 194 -22.90 15.84 -14.99
N THR A 195 -23.77 16.79 -14.70
CA THR A 195 -23.57 17.83 -13.67
C THR A 195 -23.96 17.33 -12.27
N ARG A 196 -23.83 16.04 -11.97
CA ARG A 196 -23.89 15.57 -10.60
C ARG A 196 -22.57 15.91 -9.92
N ARG A 197 -22.62 16.77 -8.89
CA ARG A 197 -21.50 17.10 -8.02
C ARG A 197 -20.85 15.80 -7.55
N ASP A 198 -19.65 15.58 -7.99
CA ASP A 198 -18.84 14.42 -7.61
C ASP A 198 -18.38 14.62 -6.17
N PRO A 199 -18.70 13.72 -5.22
CA PRO A 199 -18.18 13.81 -3.84
C PRO A 199 -16.66 13.70 -3.74
N ALA A 200 -15.99 13.54 -4.88
CA ALA A 200 -14.56 13.21 -4.97
C ALA A 200 -13.60 14.42 -4.90
N GLU A 201 -14.11 15.66 -4.94
CA GLU A 201 -13.23 16.85 -4.81
C GLU A 201 -12.69 17.05 -3.40
N GLU A 202 -13.34 16.46 -2.39
CA GLU A 202 -12.93 16.58 -0.98
C GLU A 202 -11.83 15.59 -0.55
N ASP A 203 -11.68 14.45 -1.23
CA ASP A 203 -10.73 13.40 -0.82
C ASP A 203 -9.26 13.68 -1.20
N SER A 204 -8.98 14.69 -2.04
CA SER A 204 -7.61 14.94 -2.54
C SER A 204 -6.68 15.59 -1.51
N LYS A 205 -7.23 16.03 -0.36
CA LYS A 205 -6.45 16.75 0.67
C LYS A 205 -5.88 15.85 1.78
N ILE A 206 -6.21 14.56 1.80
CA ILE A 206 -5.78 13.62 2.85
C ILE A 206 -4.87 12.52 2.29
N ALA A 207 -4.36 12.64 1.08
CA ALA A 207 -3.31 11.74 0.61
C ALA A 207 -1.95 12.21 1.15
N VAL A 208 -1.57 11.61 2.27
CA VAL A 208 -0.21 11.66 2.82
C VAL A 208 0.68 10.72 2.02
#